data_d1db9c1e15a19577e1e5e87112bdd939
#
_entry.id   d1db9c1e15a19577e1e5e87112bdd939
#
_cell.length_a   1.000
_cell.length_b   1.000
_cell.length_c   1.000
_cell.angle_alpha   90.00
_cell.angle_beta   90.00
_cell.angle_gamma   90.00
#
_symmetry.space_group_name_H-M   'P 1'
#
loop_
_entity.id
_entity.type
_entity.pdbx_description
1 polymer ?
#
loop_
_entity_poly.entity_id
_entity_poly.type
_entity_poly.pdbx_seq_one_letter_code
_entity_poly.pdbx_strand_id
1 'polypeptide(L)'
;MIKIGQIGVGAWGKNLLRNFATLTDCQVIACSDLDSGILERMGHTYPQIKVSPDPSEVIENPEIQAVVIATPAPTHYELANQALQAGKDVLVEKPLTLSIKDAEDLIDTAERKRRILMVGHLMEYHPALEQLKQCIDEGQLGEVYYIYSTRVNLGKIRKDENALWSFAPHDISVVLYLLKEEPNRVTAVGQYYLQQRIEDVVFLTLHFKGRAMAHIHVSWLDPHKIRKLTIVGSKKMAVFDDTQAAEMIRLYDKGVDQVFDYETYGEALSLRMGDVLIPRVKMSEPLRIECQHFLDCIAKRIPPRSDGQDGLRVVRVLEAAQQSMQQGGAPVEIS
;
A
#
# COMPACT_ATOMS: atom_id res chain seq x y z
N MET A 1 23.35 2.21 -15.82
CA MET A 1 21.97 1.84 -16.20
C MET A 1 21.68 0.49 -15.57
N ILE A 2 20.65 0.40 -14.71
CA ILE A 2 20.30 -0.84 -13.99
C ILE A 2 19.52 -1.75 -14.92
N LYS A 3 19.98 -3.02 -15.07
CA LYS A 3 19.27 -4.02 -15.87
C LYS A 3 18.22 -4.73 -15.02
N ILE A 4 16.97 -4.69 -15.46
CA ILE A 4 15.80 -5.22 -14.74
C ILE A 4 15.21 -6.42 -15.49
N GLY A 5 14.77 -7.41 -14.73
CA GLY A 5 13.84 -8.44 -15.16
C GLY A 5 12.50 -8.32 -14.45
N GLN A 6 11.41 -8.67 -15.13
CA GLN A 6 10.09 -8.65 -14.52
C GLN A 6 9.41 -10.00 -14.62
N ILE A 7 8.79 -10.44 -13.50
CA ILE A 7 8.00 -11.68 -13.42
C ILE A 7 6.55 -11.29 -13.15
N GLY A 8 5.65 -11.71 -14.05
CA GLY A 8 4.27 -11.29 -14.09
C GLY A 8 4.09 -9.98 -14.87
N VAL A 9 3.51 -10.08 -16.05
CA VAL A 9 3.18 -8.95 -16.95
C VAL A 9 1.69 -8.93 -17.31
N GLY A 10 0.88 -9.47 -16.42
CA GLY A 10 -0.58 -9.50 -16.51
C GLY A 10 -1.25 -8.14 -16.34
N ALA A 11 -2.44 -8.14 -15.75
CA ALA A 11 -3.31 -6.95 -15.64
C ALA A 11 -2.63 -5.74 -14.97
N TRP A 12 -1.86 -5.98 -13.91
CA TRP A 12 -1.13 -4.93 -13.20
C TRP A 12 0.33 -4.82 -13.67
N GLY A 13 1.04 -5.95 -13.79
CA GLY A 13 2.46 -5.98 -14.15
C GLY A 13 2.81 -5.23 -15.43
N LYS A 14 1.91 -5.19 -16.42
CA LYS A 14 2.10 -4.38 -17.64
C LYS A 14 2.29 -2.87 -17.37
N ASN A 15 1.73 -2.35 -16.27
CA ASN A 15 1.88 -0.95 -15.89
C ASN A 15 3.26 -0.69 -15.27
N LEU A 16 3.77 -1.64 -14.48
CA LEU A 16 5.15 -1.61 -13.98
C LEU A 16 6.14 -1.68 -15.14
N LEU A 17 5.95 -2.66 -16.05
CA LEU A 17 6.81 -2.81 -17.23
C LEU A 17 6.85 -1.50 -18.05
N ARG A 18 5.69 -0.90 -18.34
CA ARG A 18 5.58 0.38 -19.05
C ARG A 18 6.38 1.48 -18.35
N ASN A 19 6.24 1.60 -17.02
CA ASN A 19 6.96 2.62 -16.28
C ASN A 19 8.48 2.38 -16.34
N PHE A 20 8.97 1.18 -16.02
CA PHE A 20 10.40 0.88 -16.11
C PHE A 20 10.96 1.03 -17.53
N ALA A 21 10.21 0.66 -18.56
CA ALA A 21 10.62 0.81 -19.96
C ALA A 21 10.76 2.28 -20.41
N THR A 22 10.17 3.23 -19.68
CA THR A 22 10.23 4.67 -19.98
C THR A 22 11.19 5.44 -19.08
N LEU A 23 11.79 4.81 -18.07
CA LEU A 23 12.80 5.42 -17.21
C LEU A 23 14.17 5.30 -17.84
N THR A 24 14.97 6.38 -17.74
CA THR A 24 16.31 6.48 -18.37
C THR A 24 17.41 5.77 -17.58
N ASP A 25 17.18 5.51 -16.30
CA ASP A 25 18.18 4.98 -15.39
C ASP A 25 18.23 3.46 -15.38
N CYS A 26 17.28 2.80 -16.05
CA CYS A 26 17.21 1.35 -16.17
C CYS A 26 16.94 0.87 -17.59
N GLN A 27 17.14 -0.43 -17.79
CA GLN A 27 16.76 -1.17 -18.99
C GLN A 27 16.06 -2.45 -18.56
N VAL A 28 14.82 -2.65 -19.00
CA VAL A 28 14.15 -3.95 -18.88
C VAL A 28 14.69 -4.85 -20.00
N ILE A 29 15.33 -5.97 -19.65
CA ILE A 29 15.95 -6.87 -20.61
C ILE A 29 15.24 -8.21 -20.76
N ALA A 30 14.44 -8.61 -19.76
CA ALA A 30 13.64 -9.82 -19.83
C ALA A 30 12.33 -9.67 -19.03
N CYS A 31 11.29 -10.40 -19.46
CA CYS A 31 10.08 -10.59 -18.65
C CYS A 31 9.55 -12.02 -18.79
N SER A 32 8.83 -12.46 -17.74
CA SER A 32 8.22 -13.79 -17.67
C SER A 32 6.76 -13.71 -17.28
N ASP A 33 5.94 -14.57 -17.88
CA ASP A 33 4.52 -14.80 -17.50
C ASP A 33 4.13 -16.22 -17.93
N LEU A 34 3.19 -16.85 -17.20
CA LEU A 34 2.71 -18.19 -17.57
C LEU A 34 1.73 -18.17 -18.76
N ASP A 35 1.12 -17.02 -19.05
CA ASP A 35 0.18 -16.85 -20.17
C ASP A 35 0.95 -16.52 -21.46
N SER A 36 0.96 -17.49 -22.39
CA SER A 36 1.64 -17.33 -23.70
C SER A 36 1.07 -16.19 -24.53
N GLY A 37 -0.24 -15.92 -24.44
CA GLY A 37 -0.86 -14.81 -25.17
C GLY A 37 -0.47 -13.43 -24.59
N ILE A 38 -0.17 -13.36 -23.28
CA ILE A 38 0.42 -12.17 -22.66
C ILE A 38 1.85 -11.99 -23.17
N LEU A 39 2.65 -13.05 -23.18
CA LEU A 39 4.05 -13.01 -23.66
C LEU A 39 4.15 -12.58 -25.11
N GLU A 40 3.28 -13.11 -25.99
CA GLU A 40 3.22 -12.72 -27.40
C GLU A 40 2.98 -11.22 -27.55
N ARG A 41 1.98 -10.67 -26.84
CA ARG A 41 1.69 -9.23 -26.84
C ARG A 41 2.87 -8.40 -26.34
N MET A 42 3.54 -8.86 -25.27
CA MET A 42 4.71 -8.16 -24.73
C MET A 42 5.87 -8.17 -25.71
N GLY A 43 6.16 -9.32 -26.39
CA GLY A 43 7.19 -9.41 -27.42
C GLY A 43 6.93 -8.50 -28.62
N HIS A 44 5.66 -8.32 -29.02
CA HIS A 44 5.29 -7.37 -30.06
C HIS A 44 5.42 -5.92 -29.59
N THR A 45 5.02 -5.61 -28.36
CA THR A 45 5.05 -4.22 -27.84
C THR A 45 6.48 -3.78 -27.50
N TYR A 46 7.30 -4.71 -27.02
CA TYR A 46 8.67 -4.44 -26.58
C TYR A 46 9.65 -5.46 -27.21
N PRO A 47 9.94 -5.38 -28.54
CA PRO A 47 10.73 -6.39 -29.24
C PRO A 47 12.18 -6.54 -28.71
N GLN A 48 12.65 -5.55 -27.94
CA GLN A 48 13.97 -5.59 -27.31
C GLN A 48 14.00 -6.36 -25.97
N ILE A 49 12.83 -6.73 -25.41
CA ILE A 49 12.70 -7.46 -24.15
C ILE A 49 12.57 -8.95 -24.46
N LYS A 50 13.46 -9.78 -23.88
CA LYS A 50 13.33 -11.24 -23.97
C LYS A 50 12.09 -11.68 -23.17
N VAL A 51 11.21 -12.45 -23.79
CA VAL A 51 10.04 -13.04 -23.12
C VAL A 51 10.24 -14.52 -22.86
N SER A 52 9.80 -15.03 -21.70
CA SER A 52 9.91 -16.44 -21.33
C SER A 52 8.71 -16.89 -20.47
N PRO A 53 8.21 -18.11 -20.63
CA PRO A 53 7.24 -18.68 -19.69
C PRO A 53 7.89 -19.12 -18.35
N ASP A 54 9.21 -19.23 -18.28
CA ASP A 54 9.94 -19.69 -17.11
C ASP A 54 10.54 -18.50 -16.33
N PRO A 55 10.11 -18.24 -15.08
CA PRO A 55 10.68 -17.20 -14.26
C PRO A 55 12.15 -17.40 -13.90
N SER A 56 12.65 -18.65 -13.92
CA SER A 56 14.06 -18.94 -13.65
C SER A 56 14.99 -18.27 -14.66
N GLU A 57 14.58 -18.14 -15.93
CA GLU A 57 15.35 -17.43 -16.94
C GLU A 57 15.53 -15.93 -16.63
N VAL A 58 14.63 -15.35 -15.85
CA VAL A 58 14.78 -13.97 -15.36
C VAL A 58 15.66 -13.95 -14.12
N ILE A 59 15.42 -14.84 -13.16
CA ILE A 59 16.11 -14.87 -11.86
C ILE A 59 17.60 -15.22 -12.03
N GLU A 60 17.91 -16.23 -12.84
CA GLU A 60 19.28 -16.75 -13.01
C GLU A 60 20.11 -15.96 -14.03
N ASN A 61 19.49 -15.07 -14.79
CA ASN A 61 20.22 -14.26 -15.76
C ASN A 61 21.27 -13.36 -15.07
N PRO A 62 22.57 -13.56 -15.35
CA PRO A 62 23.64 -12.82 -14.68
C PRO A 62 23.65 -11.31 -15.03
N GLU A 63 23.04 -10.92 -16.14
CA GLU A 63 22.95 -9.52 -16.53
C GLU A 63 21.91 -8.73 -15.74
N ILE A 64 20.90 -9.41 -15.18
CA ILE A 64 19.82 -8.78 -14.40
C ILE A 64 20.34 -8.46 -13.00
N GLN A 65 20.18 -7.21 -12.59
CA GLN A 65 20.57 -6.69 -11.28
C GLN A 65 19.40 -6.64 -10.32
N ALA A 66 18.18 -6.40 -10.83
CA ALA A 66 16.98 -6.29 -10.04
C ALA A 66 15.80 -7.01 -10.70
N VAL A 67 14.93 -7.58 -9.88
CA VAL A 67 13.73 -8.30 -10.31
C VAL A 67 12.48 -7.62 -9.75
N VAL A 68 11.50 -7.42 -10.63
CA VAL A 68 10.17 -6.91 -10.28
C VAL A 68 9.19 -8.07 -10.35
N ILE A 69 8.46 -8.31 -9.25
CA ILE A 69 7.51 -9.41 -9.11
C ILE A 69 6.10 -8.85 -9.01
N ALA A 70 5.26 -9.15 -9.99
CA ALA A 70 3.86 -8.70 -10.09
C ALA A 70 2.93 -9.87 -10.46
N THR A 71 3.16 -11.00 -9.83
CA THR A 71 2.39 -12.24 -9.93
C THR A 71 1.26 -12.27 -8.90
N PRO A 72 0.41 -13.31 -8.82
CA PRO A 72 -0.51 -13.51 -7.70
C PRO A 72 0.23 -13.68 -6.36
N ALA A 73 -0.35 -13.14 -5.29
CA ALA A 73 0.26 -13.10 -3.96
C ALA A 73 0.79 -14.44 -3.41
N PRO A 74 0.15 -15.61 -3.66
CA PRO A 74 0.68 -16.90 -3.20
C PRO A 74 2.08 -17.26 -3.72
N THR A 75 2.53 -16.63 -4.81
CA THR A 75 3.84 -16.90 -5.42
C THR A 75 4.93 -15.88 -5.03
N HIS A 76 4.55 -14.82 -4.31
CA HIS A 76 5.47 -13.72 -3.98
C HIS A 76 6.66 -14.19 -3.17
N TYR A 77 6.41 -14.94 -2.09
CA TYR A 77 7.48 -15.44 -1.20
C TYR A 77 8.52 -16.25 -1.96
N GLU A 78 8.08 -17.27 -2.69
CA GLU A 78 9.00 -18.17 -3.37
C GLU A 78 9.86 -17.46 -4.42
N LEU A 79 9.22 -16.65 -5.28
CA LEU A 79 9.92 -15.91 -6.33
C LEU A 79 10.85 -14.83 -5.76
N ALA A 80 10.42 -14.11 -4.73
CA ALA A 80 11.24 -13.09 -4.08
C ALA A 80 12.46 -13.72 -3.38
N ASN A 81 12.26 -14.83 -2.66
CA ASN A 81 13.36 -15.53 -2.00
C ASN A 81 14.38 -16.06 -3.02
N GLN A 82 13.94 -16.71 -4.10
CA GLN A 82 14.82 -17.16 -5.17
C GLN A 82 15.63 -16.00 -5.77
N ALA A 83 14.98 -14.87 -6.06
CA ALA A 83 15.65 -13.68 -6.61
C ALA A 83 16.68 -13.10 -5.62
N LEU A 84 16.34 -12.97 -4.33
CA LEU A 84 17.27 -12.51 -3.29
C LEU A 84 18.45 -13.46 -3.11
N GLN A 85 18.21 -14.78 -3.12
CA GLN A 85 19.26 -15.79 -3.04
C GLN A 85 20.21 -15.71 -4.24
N ALA A 86 19.67 -15.45 -5.44
CA ALA A 86 20.44 -15.21 -6.67
C ALA A 86 21.17 -13.85 -6.68
N GLY A 87 21.06 -13.08 -5.57
CA GLY A 87 21.76 -11.81 -5.42
C GLY A 87 21.11 -10.65 -6.19
N LYS A 88 19.81 -10.71 -6.46
CA LYS A 88 19.07 -9.62 -7.11
C LYS A 88 18.45 -8.68 -6.05
N ASP A 89 18.34 -7.40 -6.38
CA ASP A 89 17.47 -6.47 -5.66
C ASP A 89 16.02 -6.73 -6.09
N VAL A 90 15.05 -6.64 -5.19
CA VAL A 90 13.66 -7.09 -5.44
C VAL A 90 12.65 -6.00 -5.14
N LEU A 91 11.76 -5.75 -6.09
CA LEU A 91 10.48 -5.07 -5.89
C LEU A 91 9.37 -6.11 -6.04
N VAL A 92 8.58 -6.31 -5.00
CA VAL A 92 7.44 -7.24 -5.02
C VAL A 92 6.14 -6.50 -4.79
N GLU A 93 5.11 -6.82 -5.55
CA GLU A 93 3.77 -6.27 -5.38
C GLU A 93 3.16 -6.62 -4.01
N LYS A 94 2.22 -5.79 -3.60
CA LYS A 94 1.47 -6.02 -2.36
C LYS A 94 0.50 -7.22 -2.49
N PRO A 95 0.22 -7.94 -1.40
CA PRO A 95 0.95 -7.92 -0.13
C PRO A 95 2.33 -8.55 -0.29
N LEU A 96 3.29 -8.19 0.56
CA LEU A 96 4.65 -8.76 0.51
C LEU A 96 4.61 -10.29 0.48
N THR A 97 3.87 -10.87 1.43
CA THR A 97 3.61 -12.30 1.58
C THR A 97 2.20 -12.52 2.13
N LEU A 98 1.79 -13.77 2.28
CA LEU A 98 0.54 -14.16 2.92
C LEU A 98 0.74 -14.63 4.37
N SER A 99 1.98 -14.62 4.89
CA SER A 99 2.28 -14.96 6.28
C SER A 99 3.40 -14.09 6.85
N ILE A 100 3.30 -13.81 8.15
CA ILE A 100 4.34 -13.09 8.92
C ILE A 100 5.67 -13.81 8.80
N LYS A 101 5.69 -15.14 8.97
CA LYS A 101 6.90 -15.96 8.90
C LYS A 101 7.64 -15.80 7.57
N ASP A 102 6.91 -15.83 6.45
CA ASP A 102 7.49 -15.69 5.12
C ASP A 102 8.02 -14.26 4.90
N ALA A 103 7.35 -13.25 5.45
CA ALA A 103 7.82 -11.87 5.38
C ALA A 103 9.13 -11.68 6.17
N GLU A 104 9.21 -12.24 7.37
CA GLU A 104 10.42 -12.21 8.21
C GLU A 104 11.59 -12.93 7.52
N ASP A 105 11.37 -14.11 6.92
CA ASP A 105 12.42 -14.83 6.18
C ASP A 105 12.92 -14.05 4.95
N LEU A 106 12.03 -13.36 4.22
CA LEU A 106 12.45 -12.51 3.11
C LEU A 106 13.31 -11.33 3.58
N ILE A 107 12.94 -10.70 4.67
CA ILE A 107 13.69 -9.59 5.27
C ILE A 107 15.08 -10.07 5.68
N ASP A 108 15.16 -11.17 6.44
CA ASP A 108 16.42 -11.77 6.88
C ASP A 108 17.30 -12.17 5.69
N THR A 109 16.69 -12.69 4.61
CA THR A 109 17.41 -13.05 3.40
C THR A 109 17.94 -11.80 2.67
N ALA A 110 17.14 -10.75 2.55
CA ALA A 110 17.56 -9.50 1.94
C ALA A 110 18.73 -8.86 2.70
N GLU A 111 18.66 -8.84 4.04
CA GLU A 111 19.72 -8.32 4.91
C GLU A 111 21.01 -9.13 4.78
N ARG A 112 20.95 -10.47 4.90
CA ARG A 112 22.11 -11.36 4.75
C ARG A 112 22.79 -11.21 3.39
N LYS A 113 21.99 -11.05 2.33
CA LYS A 113 22.49 -10.87 0.98
C LYS A 113 22.83 -9.42 0.63
N ARG A 114 22.55 -8.47 1.53
CA ARG A 114 22.71 -7.02 1.32
C ARG A 114 21.99 -6.55 0.05
N ARG A 115 20.74 -7.00 -0.12
CA ARG A 115 19.88 -6.65 -1.25
C ARG A 115 18.75 -5.74 -0.80
N ILE A 116 18.30 -4.92 -1.72
CA ILE A 116 17.10 -4.09 -1.54
C ILE A 116 15.89 -5.01 -1.67
N LEU A 117 15.01 -4.96 -0.68
CA LEU A 117 13.66 -5.53 -0.74
C LEU A 117 12.67 -4.37 -0.58
N MET A 118 11.88 -4.11 -1.62
CA MET A 118 10.87 -3.07 -1.66
C MET A 118 9.51 -3.68 -1.96
N VAL A 119 8.47 -3.16 -1.33
CA VAL A 119 7.08 -3.60 -1.52
C VAL A 119 6.30 -2.56 -2.30
N GLY A 120 5.44 -3.01 -3.21
CA GLY A 120 4.58 -2.18 -4.05
C GLY A 120 3.46 -1.48 -3.29
N HIS A 121 3.78 -0.73 -2.24
CA HIS A 121 2.84 0.12 -1.51
C HIS A 121 2.63 1.45 -2.22
N LEU A 122 2.10 1.38 -3.44
CA LEU A 122 1.92 2.49 -4.38
C LEU A 122 1.38 3.77 -3.74
N MET A 123 0.45 3.65 -2.79
CA MET A 123 -0.21 4.81 -2.20
C MET A 123 0.73 5.68 -1.36
N GLU A 124 1.83 5.16 -0.85
CA GLU A 124 2.84 5.94 -0.13
C GLU A 124 3.63 6.89 -1.06
N TYR A 125 3.60 6.62 -2.36
CA TYR A 125 4.22 7.44 -3.41
C TYR A 125 3.23 8.40 -4.07
N HIS A 126 2.00 8.47 -3.54
CA HIS A 126 0.98 9.37 -4.08
C HIS A 126 1.23 10.81 -3.62
N PRO A 127 1.42 11.80 -4.54
CA PRO A 127 1.80 13.17 -4.18
C PRO A 127 0.85 13.85 -3.19
N ALA A 128 -0.46 13.55 -3.27
CA ALA A 128 -1.43 14.10 -2.32
C ALA A 128 -1.25 13.52 -0.90
N LEU A 129 -0.91 12.23 -0.77
CA LEU A 129 -0.67 11.61 0.54
C LEU A 129 0.67 12.07 1.12
N GLU A 130 1.68 12.31 0.30
CA GLU A 130 2.93 12.92 0.73
C GLU A 130 2.71 14.34 1.27
N GLN A 131 1.88 15.15 0.59
CA GLN A 131 1.51 16.49 1.07
C GLN A 131 0.71 16.42 2.39
N LEU A 132 -0.22 15.48 2.55
CA LEU A 132 -0.94 15.26 3.81
C LEU A 132 0.01 14.81 4.93
N LYS A 133 0.96 13.94 4.62
CA LYS A 133 1.99 13.51 5.57
C LYS A 133 2.80 14.70 6.06
N GLN A 134 3.21 15.60 5.16
CA GLN A 134 3.90 16.83 5.51
C GLN A 134 3.03 17.71 6.44
N CYS A 135 1.73 17.88 6.15
CA CYS A 135 0.82 18.64 7.02
C CYS A 135 0.72 18.05 8.43
N ILE A 136 0.77 16.72 8.56
CA ILE A 136 0.78 16.04 9.86
C ILE A 136 2.12 16.28 10.58
N ASP A 137 3.24 16.05 9.90
CA ASP A 137 4.59 16.19 10.45
C ASP A 137 4.90 17.63 10.90
N GLU A 138 4.37 18.63 10.20
CA GLU A 138 4.44 20.05 10.57
C GLU A 138 3.46 20.44 11.69
N GLY A 139 2.65 19.50 12.18
CA GLY A 139 1.67 19.73 13.24
C GLY A 139 0.49 20.63 12.85
N GLN A 140 0.22 20.78 11.54
CA GLN A 140 -0.90 21.61 11.06
C GLN A 140 -2.26 21.07 11.49
N LEU A 141 -2.40 19.71 11.60
CA LEU A 141 -3.62 19.06 12.07
C LEU A 141 -3.68 18.96 13.62
N GLY A 142 -2.58 19.24 14.31
CA GLY A 142 -2.43 18.97 15.74
C GLY A 142 -2.25 17.47 16.04
N GLU A 143 -2.69 17.02 17.22
CA GLU A 143 -2.76 15.61 17.56
C GLU A 143 -3.81 14.92 16.68
N VAL A 144 -3.44 13.84 16.01
CA VAL A 144 -4.41 13.05 15.22
C VAL A 144 -5.23 12.19 16.16
N TYR A 145 -6.55 12.41 16.17
CA TYR A 145 -7.47 11.65 16.99
C TYR A 145 -7.86 10.34 16.33
N TYR A 146 -8.26 10.41 15.07
CA TYR A 146 -8.56 9.19 14.31
C TYR A 146 -8.48 9.42 12.79
N ILE A 147 -8.33 8.29 12.09
CA ILE A 147 -8.41 8.23 10.62
C ILE A 147 -9.53 7.27 10.25
N TYR A 148 -10.30 7.58 9.22
CA TYR A 148 -11.15 6.56 8.60
C TYR A 148 -11.00 6.56 7.08
N SER A 149 -11.02 5.36 6.52
CA SER A 149 -10.86 5.12 5.08
C SER A 149 -12.01 4.27 4.53
N THR A 150 -12.42 4.60 3.32
CA THR A 150 -13.38 3.82 2.54
C THR A 150 -12.81 3.56 1.17
N ARG A 151 -12.65 2.27 0.84
CA ARG A 151 -12.20 1.80 -0.49
C ARG A 151 -13.17 0.76 -1.01
N VAL A 152 -14.13 1.23 -1.78
CA VAL A 152 -15.23 0.39 -2.27
C VAL A 152 -15.50 0.64 -3.75
N ASN A 153 -16.01 -0.38 -4.43
CA ASN A 153 -16.52 -0.29 -5.79
C ASN A 153 -17.28 -1.57 -6.17
N LEU A 154 -18.08 -1.53 -7.22
CA LEU A 154 -18.51 -2.75 -7.91
C LEU A 154 -17.39 -3.12 -8.88
N GLY A 155 -16.49 -4.01 -8.44
CA GLY A 155 -15.23 -4.30 -9.14
C GLY A 155 -15.08 -5.76 -9.54
N LYS A 156 -13.82 -6.14 -9.83
CA LYS A 156 -13.47 -7.52 -10.13
C LYS A 156 -13.58 -8.36 -8.86
N ILE A 157 -14.52 -9.31 -8.86
CA ILE A 157 -14.70 -10.29 -7.80
C ILE A 157 -13.59 -11.32 -7.93
N ARG A 158 -12.83 -11.52 -6.83
CA ARG A 158 -11.73 -12.47 -6.77
C ARG A 158 -12.23 -13.85 -6.32
N LYS A 159 -11.46 -14.89 -6.68
CA LYS A 159 -11.74 -16.27 -6.27
C LYS A 159 -10.66 -16.84 -5.35
N ASP A 160 -9.54 -16.16 -5.30
CA ASP A 160 -8.28 -16.55 -4.67
C ASP A 160 -7.92 -15.71 -3.44
N GLU A 161 -8.60 -14.59 -3.25
CA GLU A 161 -8.43 -13.70 -2.10
C GLU A 161 -9.76 -13.03 -1.73
N ASN A 162 -9.91 -12.58 -0.48
CA ASN A 162 -11.08 -11.82 -0.03
C ASN A 162 -10.82 -10.29 -0.11
N ALA A 163 -11.85 -9.49 0.19
CA ALA A 163 -11.76 -8.03 0.12
C ALA A 163 -10.70 -7.45 1.08
N LEU A 164 -10.43 -8.09 2.23
CA LEU A 164 -9.38 -7.69 3.15
C LEU A 164 -8.01 -7.71 2.46
N TRP A 165 -7.58 -8.86 1.96
CA TRP A 165 -6.26 -9.06 1.34
C TRP A 165 -6.13 -8.32 0.00
N SER A 166 -7.25 -8.14 -0.72
CA SER A 166 -7.25 -7.45 -2.00
C SER A 166 -7.09 -5.93 -1.87
N PHE A 167 -7.83 -5.31 -0.96
CA PHE A 167 -7.95 -3.84 -0.88
C PHE A 167 -7.30 -3.21 0.35
N ALA A 168 -7.44 -3.82 1.52
CA ALA A 168 -6.98 -3.22 2.77
C ALA A 168 -5.46 -2.97 2.85
N PRO A 169 -4.55 -3.72 2.17
CA PRO A 169 -3.13 -3.40 2.19
C PRO A 169 -2.83 -1.94 1.82
N HIS A 170 -3.55 -1.38 0.86
CA HIS A 170 -3.39 0.02 0.45
C HIS A 170 -3.75 1.02 1.56
N ASP A 171 -4.85 0.75 2.28
CA ASP A 171 -5.34 1.68 3.30
C ASP A 171 -4.58 1.49 4.62
N ILE A 172 -4.19 0.25 4.94
CA ILE A 172 -3.33 -0.06 6.09
C ILE A 172 -1.96 0.62 5.92
N SER A 173 -1.29 0.45 4.77
CA SER A 173 0.02 1.07 4.52
C SER A 173 -0.06 2.60 4.63
N VAL A 174 -1.12 3.23 4.10
CA VAL A 174 -1.34 4.67 4.20
C VAL A 174 -1.52 5.10 5.66
N VAL A 175 -2.31 4.38 6.46
CA VAL A 175 -2.51 4.71 7.88
C VAL A 175 -1.18 4.62 8.64
N LEU A 176 -0.42 3.55 8.45
CA LEU A 176 0.89 3.36 9.08
C LEU A 176 1.89 4.45 8.64
N TYR A 177 1.92 4.77 7.35
CA TYR A 177 2.76 5.83 6.78
C TYR A 177 2.42 7.20 7.38
N LEU A 178 1.14 7.54 7.53
CA LEU A 178 0.70 8.83 8.04
C LEU A 178 0.97 8.97 9.53
N LEU A 179 0.66 7.96 10.33
CA LEU A 179 0.78 8.01 11.80
C LEU A 179 2.21 7.75 12.29
N LYS A 180 3.04 7.01 11.56
CA LYS A 180 4.36 6.52 12.01
C LYS A 180 4.30 5.76 13.35
N GLU A 181 3.19 5.11 13.61
CA GLU A 181 2.94 4.33 14.80
C GLU A 181 2.39 2.95 14.40
N GLU A 182 2.76 1.92 15.14
CA GLU A 182 2.27 0.57 14.93
C GLU A 182 1.01 0.32 15.77
N PRO A 183 -0.06 -0.22 15.17
CA PRO A 183 -1.22 -0.61 15.94
C PRO A 183 -0.87 -1.80 16.83
N ASN A 184 -1.39 -1.79 18.04
CA ASN A 184 -1.20 -2.88 18.99
C ASN A 184 -2.36 -3.90 18.98
N ARG A 185 -3.51 -3.54 18.39
CA ARG A 185 -4.70 -4.38 18.37
C ARG A 185 -5.57 -4.06 17.17
N VAL A 186 -6.25 -5.08 16.65
CA VAL A 186 -7.25 -4.95 15.58
C VAL A 186 -8.54 -5.67 15.95
N THR A 187 -9.67 -5.08 15.53
CA THR A 187 -10.96 -5.76 15.42
C THR A 187 -11.42 -5.72 13.98
N ALA A 188 -11.92 -6.83 13.46
CA ALA A 188 -12.41 -6.90 12.09
C ALA A 188 -13.64 -7.78 11.99
N VAL A 189 -14.62 -7.32 11.20
CA VAL A 189 -15.80 -8.10 10.83
C VAL A 189 -15.94 -8.09 9.32
N GLY A 190 -16.26 -9.24 8.74
CA GLY A 190 -16.46 -9.38 7.31
C GLY A 190 -17.61 -10.32 7.01
N GLN A 191 -18.15 -10.21 5.81
CA GLN A 191 -19.22 -11.09 5.36
C GLN A 191 -19.05 -11.44 3.89
N TYR A 192 -19.36 -12.69 3.58
CA TYR A 192 -19.43 -13.20 2.21
C TYR A 192 -20.88 -13.35 1.76
N TYR A 193 -21.16 -12.95 0.54
CA TYR A 193 -22.48 -13.06 -0.10
C TYR A 193 -22.40 -13.81 -1.42
N LEU A 194 -21.29 -13.68 -2.15
CA LEU A 194 -21.15 -14.22 -3.49
C LEU A 194 -20.47 -15.59 -3.53
N GLN A 195 -19.48 -15.79 -2.67
CA GLN A 195 -18.68 -17.02 -2.61
C GLN A 195 -18.44 -17.42 -1.16
N GLN A 196 -18.60 -18.69 -0.83
CA GLN A 196 -18.36 -19.17 0.53
C GLN A 196 -16.91 -18.92 0.97
N ARG A 197 -16.75 -18.38 2.18
CA ARG A 197 -15.46 -18.12 2.83
C ARG A 197 -14.56 -17.09 2.12
N ILE A 198 -15.13 -16.30 1.22
CA ILE A 198 -14.43 -15.19 0.57
C ILE A 198 -15.25 -13.93 0.86
N GLU A 199 -14.83 -13.16 1.86
CA GLU A 199 -15.54 -11.97 2.33
C GLU A 199 -15.54 -10.90 1.25
N ASP A 200 -16.75 -10.43 0.89
CA ASP A 200 -16.99 -9.39 -0.11
C ASP A 200 -16.88 -7.98 0.49
N VAL A 201 -17.11 -7.88 1.79
CA VAL A 201 -17.02 -6.65 2.56
C VAL A 201 -16.32 -6.90 3.89
N VAL A 202 -15.44 -5.98 4.28
CA VAL A 202 -14.76 -6.03 5.57
C VAL A 202 -14.70 -4.63 6.18
N PHE A 203 -14.99 -4.56 7.49
CA PHE A 203 -14.79 -3.41 8.34
C PHE A 203 -13.74 -3.77 9.38
N LEU A 204 -12.67 -2.99 9.48
CA LEU A 204 -11.65 -3.22 10.48
C LEU A 204 -11.31 -1.93 11.22
N THR A 205 -10.95 -2.07 12.50
CA THR A 205 -10.53 -0.96 13.36
C THR A 205 -9.18 -1.29 13.97
N LEU A 206 -8.21 -0.39 13.74
CA LEU A 206 -6.87 -0.45 14.30
C LEU A 206 -6.82 0.42 15.55
N HIS A 207 -6.26 -0.11 16.62
CA HIS A 207 -6.00 0.61 17.88
C HIS A 207 -4.50 0.78 18.06
N PHE A 208 -4.09 1.97 18.44
CA PHE A 208 -2.69 2.33 18.68
C PHE A 208 -2.42 2.48 20.19
N LYS A 209 -1.17 2.41 20.61
CA LYS A 209 -0.81 2.57 22.04
C LYS A 209 -1.18 3.96 22.58
N GLY A 210 -1.13 4.98 21.70
CA GLY A 210 -1.64 6.31 21.99
C GLY A 210 -3.17 6.37 21.99
N ARG A 211 -3.73 7.55 21.72
CA ARG A 211 -5.19 7.75 21.64
C ARG A 211 -5.72 7.59 20.22
N ALA A 212 -4.83 7.49 19.24
CA ALA A 212 -5.23 7.39 17.85
C ALA A 212 -5.95 6.06 17.56
N MET A 213 -6.87 6.12 16.60
CA MET A 213 -7.63 4.98 16.10
C MET A 213 -7.75 5.11 14.58
N ALA A 214 -7.76 3.98 13.86
CA ALA A 214 -8.10 4.00 12.44
C ALA A 214 -9.22 3.00 12.12
N HIS A 215 -10.18 3.43 11.28
CA HIS A 215 -11.25 2.56 10.79
C HIS A 215 -11.16 2.45 9.28
N ILE A 216 -11.22 1.23 8.74
CA ILE A 216 -11.08 0.95 7.31
C ILE A 216 -12.27 0.11 6.85
N HIS A 217 -12.96 0.58 5.81
CA HIS A 217 -14.02 -0.14 5.12
C HIS A 217 -13.58 -0.49 3.71
N VAL A 218 -13.57 -1.78 3.39
CA VAL A 218 -13.24 -2.28 2.04
C VAL A 218 -14.34 -3.19 1.52
N SER A 219 -14.69 -3.02 0.24
CA SER A 219 -15.66 -3.89 -0.43
C SER A 219 -15.51 -3.83 -1.95
N TRP A 220 -15.70 -4.95 -2.63
CA TRP A 220 -15.90 -4.96 -4.08
C TRP A 220 -17.38 -5.05 -4.49
N LEU A 221 -18.29 -5.00 -3.51
CA LEU A 221 -19.74 -5.08 -3.68
C LEU A 221 -20.39 -3.77 -3.19
N ASP A 222 -20.15 -2.67 -3.93
CA ASP A 222 -20.72 -1.36 -3.62
C ASP A 222 -21.07 -0.65 -4.93
N PRO A 223 -22.23 0.05 -5.02
CA PRO A 223 -22.64 0.75 -6.24
C PRO A 223 -21.74 1.93 -6.60
N HIS A 224 -21.00 2.49 -5.66
CA HIS A 224 -20.13 3.64 -5.86
C HIS A 224 -18.66 3.23 -5.87
N LYS A 225 -17.86 3.96 -6.67
CA LYS A 225 -16.40 3.88 -6.57
C LYS A 225 -15.93 4.98 -5.61
N ILE A 226 -15.59 4.59 -4.39
CA ILE A 226 -15.09 5.49 -3.34
C ILE A 226 -13.67 5.09 -2.97
N ARG A 227 -12.77 6.07 -2.92
CA ARG A 227 -11.40 5.94 -2.42
C ARG A 227 -11.08 7.18 -1.60
N LYS A 228 -11.54 7.19 -0.37
CA LYS A 228 -11.56 8.38 0.46
C LYS A 228 -10.97 8.07 1.83
N LEU A 229 -10.15 8.98 2.32
CA LEU A 229 -9.57 8.93 3.66
C LEU A 229 -9.81 10.27 4.33
N THR A 230 -10.24 10.23 5.59
CA THR A 230 -10.46 11.40 6.42
C THR A 230 -9.61 11.30 7.68
N ILE A 231 -8.93 12.40 8.00
CA ILE A 231 -8.08 12.55 9.19
C ILE A 231 -8.72 13.60 10.08
N VAL A 232 -8.99 13.24 11.32
CA VAL A 232 -9.52 14.18 12.32
C VAL A 232 -8.42 14.46 13.33
N GLY A 233 -7.97 15.69 13.37
CA GLY A 233 -6.97 16.18 14.30
C GLY A 233 -7.51 17.21 15.28
N SER A 234 -6.74 17.52 16.30
CA SER A 234 -7.13 18.45 17.37
C SER A 234 -7.24 19.91 16.89
N LYS A 235 -6.49 20.29 15.84
CA LYS A 235 -6.51 21.65 15.27
C LYS A 235 -7.32 21.73 13.99
N LYS A 236 -7.15 20.79 13.06
CA LYS A 236 -7.80 20.77 11.74
C LYS A 236 -8.18 19.36 11.35
N MET A 237 -9.04 19.26 10.34
CA MET A 237 -9.40 17.98 9.73
C MET A 237 -8.96 17.99 8.27
N ALA A 238 -8.64 16.81 7.72
CA ALA A 238 -8.26 16.66 6.33
C ALA A 238 -9.06 15.56 5.65
N VAL A 239 -9.35 15.75 4.37
CA VAL A 239 -9.96 14.73 3.51
C VAL A 239 -9.07 14.55 2.30
N PHE A 240 -8.71 13.31 2.00
CA PHE A 240 -8.16 12.88 0.74
C PHE A 240 -9.22 12.09 -0.03
N ASP A 241 -9.41 12.42 -1.31
CA ASP A 241 -10.35 11.72 -2.20
C ASP A 241 -9.65 11.47 -3.55
N ASP A 242 -9.21 10.23 -3.78
CA ASP A 242 -8.51 9.80 -5.00
C ASP A 242 -9.40 9.84 -6.26
N THR A 243 -10.72 10.01 -6.08
CA THR A 243 -11.67 10.10 -7.19
C THR A 243 -11.92 11.55 -7.65
N GLN A 244 -11.40 12.55 -6.93
CA GLN A 244 -11.60 13.98 -7.18
C GLN A 244 -10.31 14.64 -7.67
N ALA A 245 -10.08 14.62 -9.00
CA ALA A 245 -8.83 15.12 -9.57
C ALA A 245 -8.53 16.61 -9.27
N ALA A 246 -9.55 17.45 -9.15
CA ALA A 246 -9.39 18.88 -8.90
C ALA A 246 -9.23 19.23 -7.40
N GLU A 247 -9.80 18.41 -6.52
CA GLU A 247 -9.92 18.70 -5.08
C GLU A 247 -9.51 17.47 -4.26
N MET A 248 -8.39 16.85 -4.60
CA MET A 248 -7.91 15.63 -3.95
C MET A 248 -7.72 15.79 -2.44
N ILE A 249 -7.30 16.98 -2.00
CA ILE A 249 -7.11 17.30 -0.59
C ILE A 249 -8.01 18.47 -0.24
N ARG A 250 -8.73 18.35 0.88
CA ARG A 250 -9.42 19.44 1.54
C ARG A 250 -8.98 19.50 2.98
N LEU A 251 -8.48 20.65 3.41
CA LEU A 251 -8.12 20.95 4.79
C LEU A 251 -9.21 21.83 5.39
N TYR A 252 -9.86 21.36 6.43
CA TYR A 252 -10.95 22.06 7.12
C TYR A 252 -10.41 22.67 8.41
N ASP A 253 -10.52 23.99 8.55
CA ASP A 253 -10.30 24.66 9.82
C ASP A 253 -11.55 24.53 10.71
N LYS A 254 -11.83 23.27 11.04
CA LYS A 254 -12.94 22.89 11.92
C LYS A 254 -12.40 22.14 13.12
N GLY A 255 -12.98 22.41 14.29
CA GLY A 255 -12.55 21.77 15.53
C GLY A 255 -13.40 22.20 16.70
N VAL A 256 -12.93 21.86 17.88
CA VAL A 256 -13.53 22.24 19.16
C VAL A 256 -12.46 22.96 19.95
N ASP A 257 -12.72 24.21 20.30
CA ASP A 257 -11.83 25.00 21.14
C ASP A 257 -12.30 24.88 22.61
N GLN A 258 -11.33 24.65 23.50
CA GLN A 258 -11.61 24.67 24.93
C GLN A 258 -11.63 26.14 25.38
N VAL A 259 -12.80 26.61 25.82
CA VAL A 259 -12.94 27.92 26.44
C VAL A 259 -12.85 27.71 27.95
N PHE A 260 -11.76 28.19 28.53
CA PHE A 260 -11.58 28.18 29.99
C PHE A 260 -12.37 29.35 30.61
N ASP A 261 -13.69 29.27 30.61
CA ASP A 261 -14.51 30.17 31.38
C ASP A 261 -15.30 29.39 32.45
N TYR A 262 -14.99 29.69 33.71
CA TYR A 262 -15.48 28.94 34.87
C TYR A 262 -16.90 29.30 35.31
N GLU A 263 -17.58 30.18 34.61
CA GLU A 263 -18.87 30.73 35.10
C GLU A 263 -20.11 29.96 34.63
N THR A 264 -20.02 29.10 33.61
CA THR A 264 -21.16 28.27 33.17
C THR A 264 -20.74 26.88 32.74
N TYR A 265 -21.20 25.86 33.45
CA TYR A 265 -20.91 24.45 33.25
C TYR A 265 -21.29 23.87 31.86
N GLY A 266 -21.92 24.70 31.00
CA GLY A 266 -22.38 24.32 29.65
C GLY A 266 -21.57 24.89 28.46
N GLU A 267 -20.67 25.84 28.69
CA GLU A 267 -19.99 26.60 27.63
C GLU A 267 -18.48 26.33 27.53
N ALA A 268 -17.97 25.28 28.17
CA ALA A 268 -16.55 24.96 28.18
C ALA A 268 -15.98 24.52 26.80
N LEU A 269 -16.83 24.22 25.80
CA LEU A 269 -16.47 23.78 24.49
C LEU A 269 -17.17 24.62 23.41
N SER A 270 -16.43 25.30 22.55
CA SER A 270 -16.98 26.04 21.40
C SER A 270 -16.58 25.36 20.07
N LEU A 271 -17.53 25.34 19.12
CA LEU A 271 -17.29 24.85 17.78
C LEU A 271 -16.56 25.92 16.96
N ARG A 272 -15.42 25.56 16.37
CA ARG A 272 -14.75 26.39 15.38
C ARG A 272 -15.17 25.95 13.97
N MET A 273 -15.71 26.93 13.21
CA MET A 273 -16.17 26.77 11.83
C MET A 273 -15.40 27.77 10.95
N GLY A 274 -14.13 27.44 10.67
CA GLY A 274 -13.26 28.26 9.82
C GLY A 274 -13.32 27.84 8.34
N ASP A 275 -12.28 28.22 7.60
CA ASP A 275 -12.18 28.06 6.16
C ASP A 275 -11.94 26.60 5.72
N VAL A 276 -12.20 26.34 4.44
CA VAL A 276 -11.80 25.12 3.75
C VAL A 276 -10.72 25.48 2.73
N LEU A 277 -9.50 24.95 2.95
CA LEU A 277 -8.40 25.12 2.01
C LEU A 277 -8.31 23.90 1.12
N ILE A 278 -8.27 24.13 -0.20
CA ILE A 278 -8.02 23.11 -1.23
C ILE A 278 -6.62 23.36 -1.79
N PRO A 279 -5.58 22.69 -1.27
CA PRO A 279 -4.23 22.92 -1.75
C PRO A 279 -4.04 22.32 -3.14
N ARG A 280 -3.27 23.01 -3.99
CA ARG A 280 -2.89 22.46 -5.29
C ARG A 280 -1.91 21.31 -5.09
N VAL A 281 -2.24 20.12 -5.57
CA VAL A 281 -1.35 18.97 -5.64
C VAL A 281 -0.62 18.98 -6.98
N LYS A 282 0.72 18.97 -6.95
CA LYS A 282 1.52 18.80 -8.16
C LYS A 282 1.57 17.31 -8.49
N MET A 283 0.61 16.86 -9.31
CA MET A 283 0.48 15.45 -9.67
C MET A 283 1.61 14.97 -10.56
N SER A 284 2.13 13.81 -10.23
CA SER A 284 2.92 12.91 -11.05
C SER A 284 2.35 11.51 -10.89
N GLU A 285 2.54 10.64 -11.86
CA GLU A 285 2.05 9.24 -11.77
C GLU A 285 2.71 8.54 -10.56
N PRO A 286 1.94 8.11 -9.52
CA PRO A 286 2.52 7.49 -8.33
C PRO A 286 3.38 6.27 -8.64
N LEU A 287 2.95 5.44 -9.62
CA LEU A 287 3.69 4.26 -10.05
C LEU A 287 5.06 4.62 -10.67
N ARG A 288 5.14 5.75 -11.37
CA ARG A 288 6.42 6.24 -11.90
C ARG A 288 7.36 6.69 -10.77
N ILE A 289 6.81 7.34 -9.74
CA ILE A 289 7.58 7.76 -8.55
C ILE A 289 8.08 6.53 -7.81
N GLU A 290 7.25 5.53 -7.60
CA GLU A 290 7.60 4.26 -6.96
C GLU A 290 8.71 3.53 -7.72
N CYS A 291 8.57 3.36 -9.05
CA CYS A 291 9.59 2.74 -9.88
C CYS A 291 10.93 3.50 -9.85
N GLN A 292 10.90 4.83 -9.92
CA GLN A 292 12.11 5.66 -9.82
C GLN A 292 12.75 5.54 -8.44
N HIS A 293 11.95 5.54 -7.37
CA HIS A 293 12.44 5.37 -6.01
C HIS A 293 13.18 4.03 -5.83
N PHE A 294 12.66 2.95 -6.41
CA PHE A 294 13.34 1.65 -6.40
C PHE A 294 14.73 1.72 -7.04
N LEU A 295 14.84 2.37 -8.22
CA LEU A 295 16.12 2.57 -8.89
C LEU A 295 17.09 3.43 -8.06
N ASP A 296 16.58 4.49 -7.45
CA ASP A 296 17.36 5.36 -6.57
C ASP A 296 17.89 4.61 -5.35
N CYS A 297 17.07 3.75 -4.73
CA CYS A 297 17.50 2.92 -3.61
C CYS A 297 18.58 1.92 -4.00
N ILE A 298 18.49 1.30 -5.19
CA ILE A 298 19.52 0.42 -5.73
C ILE A 298 20.82 1.18 -5.97
N ALA A 299 20.74 2.33 -6.64
CA ALA A 299 21.92 3.11 -7.01
C ALA A 299 22.66 3.68 -5.80
N LYS A 300 21.92 4.14 -4.78
CA LYS A 300 22.45 4.79 -3.57
C LYS A 300 22.67 3.83 -2.40
N ARG A 301 22.18 2.60 -2.51
CA ARG A 301 22.18 1.59 -1.41
C ARG A 301 21.54 2.11 -0.14
N ILE A 302 20.39 2.78 -0.27
CA ILE A 302 19.59 3.27 0.84
C ILE A 302 18.30 2.45 0.97
N PRO A 303 17.73 2.29 2.18
CA PRO A 303 16.48 1.57 2.35
C PRO A 303 15.33 2.26 1.62
N PRO A 304 14.41 1.51 1.00
CA PRO A 304 13.19 2.05 0.42
C PRO A 304 12.24 2.62 1.47
N ARG A 305 11.35 3.53 1.05
CA ARG A 305 10.24 4.01 1.88
C ARG A 305 9.32 2.86 2.30
N SER A 306 8.90 2.04 1.34
CA SER A 306 8.13 0.83 1.54
C SER A 306 9.05 -0.39 1.50
N ASP A 307 9.92 -0.55 2.50
CA ASP A 307 10.85 -1.67 2.60
C ASP A 307 10.18 -2.97 3.08
N GLY A 308 10.96 -4.02 3.29
CA GLY A 308 10.44 -5.28 3.80
C GLY A 308 9.79 -5.15 5.17
N GLN A 309 10.31 -4.27 6.05
CA GLN A 309 9.72 -4.03 7.38
C GLN A 309 8.36 -3.35 7.27
N ASP A 310 8.22 -2.41 6.33
CA ASP A 310 6.92 -1.81 6.04
C ASP A 310 5.92 -2.85 5.53
N GLY A 311 6.35 -3.75 4.63
CA GLY A 311 5.56 -4.89 4.18
C GLY A 311 5.14 -5.81 5.32
N LEU A 312 6.05 -6.15 6.23
CA LEU A 312 5.78 -6.98 7.41
C LEU A 312 4.72 -6.36 8.33
N ARG A 313 4.81 -5.04 8.60
CA ARG A 313 3.80 -4.34 9.40
C ARG A 313 2.40 -4.48 8.82
N VAL A 314 2.27 -4.34 7.50
CA VAL A 314 0.98 -4.51 6.81
C VAL A 314 0.49 -5.96 6.91
N VAL A 315 1.38 -6.96 6.71
CA VAL A 315 1.02 -8.39 6.83
C VAL A 315 0.57 -8.75 8.24
N ARG A 316 1.24 -8.24 9.29
CA ARG A 316 0.81 -8.44 10.69
C ARG A 316 -0.61 -7.95 10.94
N VAL A 317 -0.96 -6.78 10.43
CA VAL A 317 -2.33 -6.25 10.53
C VAL A 317 -3.32 -7.13 9.77
N LEU A 318 -2.97 -7.59 8.57
CA LEU A 318 -3.85 -8.42 7.75
C LEU A 318 -4.13 -9.80 8.39
N GLU A 319 -3.09 -10.47 8.91
CA GLU A 319 -3.26 -11.75 9.61
C GLU A 319 -4.11 -11.59 10.88
N ALA A 320 -3.82 -10.58 11.69
CA ALA A 320 -4.58 -10.31 12.90
C ALA A 320 -6.04 -9.94 12.59
N ALA A 321 -6.30 -9.17 11.52
CA ALA A 321 -7.65 -8.86 11.06
C ALA A 321 -8.40 -10.11 10.56
N GLN A 322 -7.72 -10.98 9.81
CA GLN A 322 -8.28 -12.26 9.37
C GLN A 322 -8.63 -13.16 10.56
N GLN A 323 -7.77 -13.22 11.57
CA GLN A 323 -8.02 -13.95 12.81
C GLN A 323 -9.22 -13.35 13.57
N SER A 324 -9.31 -12.02 13.67
CA SER A 324 -10.46 -11.34 14.30
C SER A 324 -11.78 -11.70 13.63
N MET A 325 -11.83 -11.69 12.28
CA MET A 325 -13.03 -12.10 11.53
C MET A 325 -13.42 -13.55 11.83
N GLN A 326 -12.45 -14.47 11.88
CA GLN A 326 -12.69 -15.88 12.21
C GLN A 326 -13.21 -16.07 13.64
N GLN A 327 -12.90 -15.14 14.54
CA GLN A 327 -13.36 -15.12 15.93
C GLN A 327 -14.62 -14.25 16.12
N GLY A 328 -15.36 -13.94 15.05
CA GLY A 328 -16.59 -13.16 15.13
C GLY A 328 -16.40 -11.69 15.48
N GLY A 329 -15.24 -11.13 15.20
CA GLY A 329 -14.91 -9.72 15.47
C GLY A 329 -14.24 -9.49 16.83
N ALA A 330 -13.81 -10.55 17.51
CA ALA A 330 -13.05 -10.40 18.76
C ALA A 330 -11.73 -9.63 18.54
N PRO A 331 -11.30 -8.79 19.51
CA PRO A 331 -10.03 -8.10 19.42
C PRO A 331 -8.86 -9.09 19.35
N VAL A 332 -7.90 -8.82 18.46
CA VAL A 332 -6.66 -9.58 18.31
C VAL A 332 -5.48 -8.63 18.52
N GLU A 333 -4.56 -8.98 19.40
CA GLU A 333 -3.32 -8.24 19.62
C GLU A 333 -2.38 -8.45 18.42
N ILE A 334 -1.69 -7.39 18.01
CA ILE A 334 -0.69 -7.41 16.93
C ILE A 334 0.68 -7.46 17.60
N SER A 335 1.39 -8.56 17.37
CA SER A 335 2.73 -8.83 17.92
C SER A 335 3.84 -8.53 16.90
#